data_8f6754a4da9f75892a67259a0d10806b
#
_entry.id   8f6754a4da9f75892a67259a0d10806b
#
_cell.length_a   1.000
_cell.length_b   1.000
_cell.length_c   1.000
_cell.angle_alpha   90.00
_cell.angle_beta   90.00
_cell.angle_gamma   90.00
#
_symmetry.space_group_name_H-M   'P 1'
#
loop_
_entity.id
_entity.type
_entity.pdbx_description
1 polymer ?
#
loop_
_entity_poly.entity_id
_entity_poly.type
_entity_poly.pdbx_seq_one_letter_code
_entity_poly.pdbx_strand_id
1 'polypeptide(L)'
;MKNIRNFCIIAHIDHGKSTLADRLLEFTNTIQVTNGQMLDDMDLEKERGITIKSHAIQMEYTYKGEKYILNLIDTPGHVDFSYEVSRSIAACEGALLIVDASQGVQAQTISNLYMAIEHDLEIIPVINKCDMASAMPEEVEDEIVELLGCKRDEIIRASGKTGMGVEEILAAVIERIPHPEGDEEAPLQALIFDSVFNSFRGIIAYFKIVNGVIRKGDKVKFFNTGKEYDLSLIHISEPTRPISI
;
A
#
# COMPACT_ATOMS: atom_id res chain seq x y z
N MET A 1 1.80 -3.83 18.55
CA MET A 1 1.79 -2.99 17.33
C MET A 1 3.19 -2.69 16.76
N LYS A 2 4.29 -2.79 17.52
CA LYS A 2 5.65 -2.40 17.04
C LYS A 2 6.12 -3.07 15.75
N ASN A 3 5.64 -4.29 15.47
CA ASN A 3 6.07 -5.08 14.31
C ASN A 3 5.11 -4.99 13.12
N ILE A 4 4.29 -3.93 13.04
CA ILE A 4 3.33 -3.74 11.96
C ILE A 4 3.75 -2.54 11.12
N ARG A 5 3.60 -2.66 9.80
CA ARG A 5 3.83 -1.58 8.84
C ARG A 5 2.68 -1.51 7.86
N ASN A 6 2.02 -0.36 7.78
CA ASN A 6 1.00 -0.11 6.78
C ASN A 6 1.58 0.85 5.73
N PHE A 7 1.57 0.44 4.49
CA PHE A 7 2.13 1.24 3.41
C PHE A 7 1.34 1.07 2.12
N CYS A 8 1.44 2.06 1.27
CA CYS A 8 0.88 2.03 -0.07
C CYS A 8 1.97 2.17 -1.14
N ILE A 9 1.59 1.96 -2.39
CA ILE A 9 2.48 2.16 -3.54
C ILE A 9 1.96 3.31 -4.38
N ILE A 10 2.79 4.31 -4.58
CA ILE A 10 2.57 5.46 -5.45
C ILE A 10 3.38 5.29 -6.71
N ALA A 11 2.74 5.28 -7.86
CA ALA A 11 3.42 5.14 -9.15
C ALA A 11 2.60 5.81 -10.26
N HIS A 12 3.28 6.22 -11.33
CA HIS A 12 2.61 6.51 -12.59
C HIS A 12 2.15 5.22 -13.29
N ILE A 13 1.22 5.35 -14.24
CA ILE A 13 0.78 4.24 -15.08
C ILE A 13 2.01 3.64 -15.79
N ASP A 14 2.07 2.31 -15.90
CA ASP A 14 3.14 1.55 -16.55
C ASP A 14 4.53 1.65 -15.89
N HIS A 15 4.68 2.28 -14.72
CA HIS A 15 5.93 2.25 -13.95
C HIS A 15 6.18 0.91 -13.23
N GLY A 16 5.28 -0.07 -13.40
CA GLY A 16 5.43 -1.43 -12.90
C GLY A 16 4.98 -1.63 -11.46
N LYS A 17 4.00 -0.84 -10.99
CA LYS A 17 3.40 -0.93 -9.66
C LYS A 17 2.93 -2.36 -9.35
N SER A 18 1.99 -2.91 -10.13
CA SER A 18 1.41 -4.24 -9.91
C SER A 18 2.48 -5.34 -9.99
N THR A 19 3.40 -5.25 -10.94
CA THR A 19 4.51 -6.22 -11.06
C THR A 19 5.43 -6.23 -9.84
N LEU A 20 5.73 -5.05 -9.28
CA LEU A 20 6.55 -4.96 -8.07
C LEU A 20 5.77 -5.44 -6.84
N ALA A 21 4.49 -5.10 -6.74
CA ALA A 21 3.62 -5.57 -5.67
C ALA A 21 3.51 -7.11 -5.69
N ASP A 22 3.25 -7.73 -6.84
CA ASP A 22 3.25 -9.19 -7.00
C ASP A 22 4.58 -9.81 -6.56
N ARG A 23 5.71 -9.17 -6.89
CA ARG A 23 7.04 -9.64 -6.49
C ARG A 23 7.27 -9.56 -4.98
N LEU A 24 6.77 -8.50 -4.31
CA LEU A 24 6.78 -8.41 -2.84
C LEU A 24 5.97 -9.55 -2.20
N LEU A 25 4.81 -9.87 -2.76
CA LEU A 25 3.95 -10.97 -2.30
C LEU A 25 4.58 -12.35 -2.51
N GLU A 26 5.24 -12.57 -3.63
CA GLU A 26 6.00 -13.80 -3.90
C GLU A 26 7.16 -13.96 -2.92
N PHE A 27 7.95 -12.90 -2.72
CA PHE A 27 9.12 -12.92 -1.85
C PHE A 27 8.77 -13.19 -0.38
N THR A 28 7.61 -12.70 0.06
CA THR A 28 7.08 -12.95 1.41
C THR A 28 6.31 -14.28 1.52
N ASN A 29 6.28 -15.09 0.46
CA ASN A 29 5.50 -16.35 0.39
C ASN A 29 4.00 -16.17 0.68
N THR A 30 3.46 -14.97 0.49
CA THR A 30 2.04 -14.68 0.69
C THR A 30 1.20 -15.31 -0.40
N ILE A 31 1.74 -15.38 -1.62
CA ILE A 31 1.16 -16.06 -2.78
C ILE A 31 2.16 -17.08 -3.34
N GLN A 32 1.63 -18.14 -3.96
CA GLN A 32 2.46 -19.05 -4.76
C GLN A 32 2.69 -18.44 -6.14
N VAL A 33 3.90 -18.63 -6.68
CA VAL A 33 4.26 -18.14 -8.02
C VAL A 33 3.25 -18.66 -9.06
N THR A 34 2.42 -17.78 -9.57
CA THR A 34 1.48 -18.05 -10.66
C THR A 34 1.80 -17.13 -11.84
N ASN A 35 1.70 -17.68 -13.06
CA ASN A 35 1.95 -16.92 -14.29
C ASN A 35 0.80 -15.93 -14.56
N GLY A 36 0.77 -14.79 -13.88
CA GLY A 36 -0.23 -13.73 -14.09
C GLY A 36 -0.20 -12.66 -12.98
N GLN A 37 -0.65 -11.46 -13.29
CA GLN A 37 -0.86 -10.40 -12.30
C GLN A 37 -2.04 -10.80 -11.41
N MET A 38 -1.78 -11.05 -10.12
CA MET A 38 -2.81 -11.51 -9.18
C MET A 38 -3.58 -10.38 -8.52
N LEU A 39 -3.02 -9.16 -8.52
CA LEU A 39 -3.67 -8.00 -7.93
C LEU A 39 -4.78 -7.42 -8.79
N ASP A 40 -4.74 -7.65 -10.10
CA ASP A 40 -5.73 -7.15 -11.05
C ASP A 40 -6.87 -8.18 -11.19
N ASP A 41 -7.82 -8.18 -10.25
CA ASP A 41 -8.93 -9.16 -10.20
C ASP A 41 -10.07 -8.86 -11.19
N MET A 42 -10.21 -7.63 -11.64
CA MET A 42 -11.26 -7.25 -12.59
C MET A 42 -10.83 -7.46 -14.04
N ASP A 43 -11.74 -7.95 -14.88
CA ASP A 43 -11.46 -8.12 -16.33
C ASP A 43 -10.99 -6.81 -16.99
N LEU A 44 -11.51 -5.65 -16.54
CA LEU A 44 -11.08 -4.33 -16.99
C LEU A 44 -9.68 -3.95 -16.52
N GLU A 45 -9.25 -4.38 -15.35
CA GLU A 45 -7.89 -4.16 -14.83
C GLU A 45 -6.90 -4.94 -15.69
N LYS A 46 -7.20 -6.21 -15.97
CA LYS A 46 -6.37 -7.08 -16.83
C LYS A 46 -6.29 -6.58 -18.28
N GLU A 47 -7.41 -6.10 -18.83
CA GLU A 47 -7.48 -5.61 -20.21
C GLU A 47 -6.69 -4.31 -20.40
N ARG A 48 -6.71 -3.43 -19.40
CA ARG A 48 -6.09 -2.10 -19.47
C ARG A 48 -4.75 -2.00 -18.74
N GLY A 49 -4.35 -3.01 -17.96
CA GLY A 49 -3.13 -3.01 -17.16
C GLY A 49 -3.09 -1.91 -16.08
N ILE A 50 -4.25 -1.51 -15.56
CA ILE A 50 -4.38 -0.47 -14.53
C ILE A 50 -5.13 -1.01 -13.33
N THR A 51 -4.69 -0.68 -12.12
CA THR A 51 -5.41 -0.94 -10.88
C THR A 51 -6.56 0.07 -10.75
N ILE A 52 -7.79 -0.42 -10.61
CA ILE A 52 -9.00 0.40 -10.45
C ILE A 52 -9.43 0.43 -8.99
N LYS A 53 -9.33 -0.70 -8.28
CA LYS A 53 -9.71 -0.81 -6.86
C LYS A 53 -8.51 -0.98 -5.97
N SER A 54 -8.57 -0.36 -4.79
CA SER A 54 -7.59 -0.59 -3.74
C SER A 54 -7.74 -1.99 -3.16
N HIS A 55 -6.63 -2.72 -3.06
CA HIS A 55 -6.58 -4.02 -2.40
C HIS A 55 -5.70 -3.93 -1.17
N ALA A 56 -6.22 -4.35 -0.03
CA ALA A 56 -5.45 -4.43 1.20
C ALA A 56 -4.96 -5.87 1.38
N ILE A 57 -3.65 -6.07 1.33
CA ILE A 57 -3.03 -7.39 1.40
C ILE A 57 -2.05 -7.41 2.56
N GLN A 58 -2.16 -8.46 3.37
CA GLN A 58 -1.23 -8.68 4.46
C GLN A 58 -0.15 -9.67 4.06
N MET A 59 1.08 -9.31 4.37
CA MET A 59 2.27 -10.13 4.23
C MET A 59 2.90 -10.37 5.60
N GLU A 60 3.48 -11.56 5.80
CA GLU A 60 4.34 -11.86 6.95
C GLU A 60 5.78 -11.95 6.47
N TYR A 61 6.67 -11.24 7.12
CA TYR A 61 8.09 -11.26 6.79
C TYR A 61 8.96 -11.32 8.04
N THR A 62 10.02 -12.16 8.02
CA THR A 62 10.97 -12.26 9.13
C THR A 62 12.22 -11.45 8.79
N TYR A 63 12.46 -10.39 9.54
CA TYR A 63 13.62 -9.53 9.39
C TYR A 63 14.48 -9.52 10.65
N LYS A 64 15.78 -9.78 10.54
CA LYS A 64 16.74 -9.86 11.68
C LYS A 64 16.26 -10.77 12.82
N GLY A 65 15.52 -11.84 12.49
CA GLY A 65 14.98 -12.80 13.47
C GLY A 65 13.67 -12.41 14.13
N GLU A 66 13.11 -11.24 13.82
CA GLU A 66 11.82 -10.79 14.29
C GLU A 66 10.75 -10.90 13.19
N LYS A 67 9.52 -11.27 13.56
CA LYS A 67 8.38 -11.39 12.67
C LYS A 67 7.69 -10.04 12.54
N TYR A 68 7.48 -9.59 11.30
CA TYR A 68 6.76 -8.37 10.96
C TYR A 68 5.50 -8.69 10.16
N ILE A 69 4.50 -7.87 10.36
CA ILE A 69 3.27 -7.85 9.58
C ILE A 69 3.32 -6.60 8.70
N LEU A 70 3.28 -6.82 7.39
CA LEU A 70 3.35 -5.77 6.39
C LEU A 70 1.99 -5.71 5.67
N ASN A 71 1.27 -4.62 5.85
CA ASN A 71 -0.02 -4.39 5.18
C ASN A 71 0.21 -3.48 3.99
N LEU A 72 0.13 -4.05 2.80
CA LEU A 72 0.17 -3.31 1.55
C LEU A 72 -1.25 -2.90 1.17
N ILE A 73 -1.46 -1.61 0.96
CA ILE A 73 -2.68 -1.07 0.35
C ILE A 73 -2.31 -0.67 -1.07
N ASP A 74 -2.72 -1.49 -2.04
CA ASP A 74 -2.50 -1.17 -3.45
C ASP A 74 -3.44 -0.04 -3.89
N THR A 75 -2.90 0.99 -4.52
CA THR A 75 -3.64 2.21 -4.88
C THR A 75 -3.79 2.31 -6.40
N PRO A 76 -4.93 2.80 -6.91
CA PRO A 76 -5.04 3.14 -8.32
C PRO A 76 -3.98 4.14 -8.76
N GLY A 77 -3.39 3.94 -9.94
CA GLY A 77 -2.37 4.85 -10.50
C GLY A 77 -2.95 5.99 -11.34
N HIS A 78 -4.25 6.00 -11.64
CA HIS A 78 -4.88 6.94 -12.57
C HIS A 78 -5.48 8.14 -11.84
N VAL A 79 -5.37 9.34 -12.43
CA VAL A 79 -5.88 10.61 -11.86
C VAL A 79 -7.39 10.62 -11.60
N ASP A 80 -8.17 9.84 -12.35
CA ASP A 80 -9.62 9.75 -12.17
C ASP A 80 -10.01 9.10 -10.83
N PHE A 81 -9.09 8.40 -10.18
CA PHE A 81 -9.28 7.72 -8.89
C PHE A 81 -8.59 8.44 -7.72
N SER A 82 -8.40 9.76 -7.84
CA SER A 82 -7.72 10.57 -6.81
C SER A 82 -8.39 10.47 -5.43
N TYR A 83 -9.71 10.29 -5.38
CA TYR A 83 -10.45 10.12 -4.13
C TYR A 83 -10.12 8.79 -3.44
N GLU A 84 -10.09 7.68 -4.18
CA GLU A 84 -9.70 6.35 -3.70
C GLU A 84 -8.25 6.35 -3.23
N VAL A 85 -7.36 6.98 -4.01
CA VAL A 85 -5.94 7.14 -3.66
C VAL A 85 -5.78 7.90 -2.36
N SER A 86 -6.46 9.04 -2.18
CA SER A 86 -6.38 9.84 -0.95
C SER A 86 -6.83 9.05 0.29
N ARG A 87 -7.90 8.25 0.18
CA ARG A 87 -8.38 7.42 1.30
C ARG A 87 -7.41 6.29 1.65
N SER A 88 -6.82 5.66 0.65
CA SER A 88 -5.82 4.60 0.83
C SER A 88 -4.55 5.15 1.47
N ILE A 89 -4.09 6.32 1.03
CA ILE A 89 -2.97 7.06 1.61
C ILE A 89 -3.23 7.37 3.09
N ALA A 90 -4.43 7.87 3.43
CA ALA A 90 -4.79 8.19 4.81
C ALA A 90 -4.80 6.96 5.75
N ALA A 91 -4.86 5.75 5.21
CA ALA A 91 -4.80 4.52 5.99
C ALA A 91 -3.36 4.00 6.22
N CYS A 92 -2.34 4.64 5.65
CA CYS A 92 -0.94 4.22 5.71
C CYS A 92 -0.10 5.11 6.61
N GLU A 93 1.05 4.61 7.05
CA GLU A 93 2.13 5.36 7.70
C GLU A 93 3.31 5.61 6.75
N GLY A 94 3.35 4.94 5.60
CA GLY A 94 4.40 5.14 4.60
C GLY A 94 3.95 4.83 3.18
N ALA A 95 4.77 5.24 2.21
CA ALA A 95 4.53 5.01 0.80
C ALA A 95 5.82 4.65 0.05
N LEU A 96 5.74 3.65 -0.82
CA LEU A 96 6.76 3.39 -1.83
C LEU A 96 6.49 4.28 -3.05
N LEU A 97 7.40 5.18 -3.35
CA LEU A 97 7.35 6.02 -4.55
C LEU A 97 8.11 5.33 -5.67
N ILE A 98 7.39 4.74 -6.63
CA ILE A 98 7.98 4.01 -7.73
C ILE A 98 8.15 4.91 -8.95
N VAL A 99 9.37 5.00 -9.44
CA VAL A 99 9.75 5.72 -10.66
C VAL A 99 10.38 4.74 -11.65
N ASP A 100 9.97 4.80 -12.92
CA ASP A 100 10.55 3.98 -13.99
C ASP A 100 11.94 4.51 -14.36
N ALA A 101 12.95 3.64 -14.34
CA ALA A 101 14.34 3.97 -14.68
C ALA A 101 14.53 4.50 -16.12
N SER A 102 13.57 4.29 -17.02
CA SER A 102 13.63 4.73 -18.42
C SER A 102 12.78 5.96 -18.73
N GLN A 103 11.84 6.32 -17.84
CA GLN A 103 10.88 7.42 -18.08
C GLN A 103 11.05 8.58 -17.09
N GLY A 104 11.70 8.35 -15.94
CA GLY A 104 11.85 9.35 -14.88
C GLY A 104 10.54 9.72 -14.18
N VAL A 105 10.55 10.85 -13.49
CA VAL A 105 9.41 11.35 -12.71
C VAL A 105 8.31 11.89 -13.62
N GLN A 106 7.07 11.44 -13.41
CA GLN A 106 5.91 11.82 -14.19
C GLN A 106 4.89 12.63 -13.36
N ALA A 107 4.03 13.41 -14.02
CA ALA A 107 3.10 14.33 -13.36
C ALA A 107 2.16 13.66 -12.33
N GLN A 108 1.68 12.44 -12.59
CA GLN A 108 0.83 11.70 -11.65
C GLN A 108 1.59 11.27 -10.40
N THR A 109 2.87 10.92 -10.55
CA THR A 109 3.76 10.62 -9.44
C THR A 109 3.85 11.81 -8.50
N ILE A 110 4.03 13.00 -9.04
CA ILE A 110 4.12 14.25 -8.28
C ILE A 110 2.80 14.55 -7.54
N SER A 111 1.65 14.42 -8.22
CA SER A 111 0.35 14.68 -7.59
C SER A 111 0.07 13.75 -6.41
N ASN A 112 0.36 12.46 -6.57
CA ASN A 112 0.15 11.47 -5.53
C ASN A 112 1.18 11.63 -4.38
N LEU A 113 2.40 12.04 -4.71
CA LEU A 113 3.44 12.36 -3.73
C LEU A 113 3.00 13.51 -2.81
N TYR A 114 2.45 14.60 -3.37
CA TYR A 114 1.93 15.70 -2.55
C TYR A 114 0.84 15.25 -1.59
N MET A 115 -0.08 14.41 -2.04
CA MET A 115 -1.09 13.82 -1.14
C MET A 115 -0.46 13.00 -0.01
N ALA A 116 0.59 12.22 -0.29
CA ALA A 116 1.28 11.45 0.73
C ALA A 116 2.01 12.36 1.75
N ILE A 117 2.61 13.44 1.29
CA ILE A 117 3.27 14.45 2.15
C ILE A 117 2.23 15.18 3.03
N GLU A 118 1.07 15.54 2.49
CA GLU A 118 -0.03 16.15 3.26
C GLU A 118 -0.54 15.25 4.40
N HIS A 119 -0.38 13.94 4.28
CA HIS A 119 -0.72 12.95 5.29
C HIS A 119 0.48 12.52 6.17
N ASP A 120 1.60 13.22 6.11
CA ASP A 120 2.83 12.95 6.87
C ASP A 120 3.38 11.52 6.68
N LEU A 121 3.22 10.92 5.51
CA LEU A 121 3.73 9.59 5.23
C LEU A 121 5.25 9.59 5.05
N GLU A 122 5.92 8.58 5.60
CA GLU A 122 7.32 8.29 5.26
C GLU A 122 7.41 7.82 3.80
N ILE A 123 8.21 8.51 2.98
CA ILE A 123 8.39 8.22 1.56
C ILE A 123 9.66 7.43 1.33
N ILE A 124 9.54 6.26 0.71
CA ILE A 124 10.66 5.42 0.29
C ILE A 124 10.74 5.46 -1.24
N PRO A 125 11.72 6.17 -1.81
CA PRO A 125 11.88 6.22 -3.26
C PRO A 125 12.50 4.93 -3.82
N VAL A 126 11.89 4.41 -4.89
CA VAL A 126 12.30 3.19 -5.58
C VAL A 126 12.37 3.45 -7.08
N ILE A 127 13.51 3.21 -7.70
CA ILE A 127 13.68 3.21 -9.14
C ILE A 127 13.46 1.78 -9.64
N ASN A 128 12.39 1.58 -10.39
CA ASN A 128 12.01 0.28 -10.92
C ASN A 128 12.48 0.10 -12.38
N LYS A 129 12.48 -1.13 -12.85
CA LYS A 129 12.90 -1.53 -14.21
C LYS A 129 14.37 -1.26 -14.51
N CYS A 130 15.25 -1.30 -13.51
CA CYS A 130 16.70 -1.14 -13.70
C CYS A 130 17.35 -2.26 -14.55
N ASP A 131 16.61 -3.32 -14.85
CA ASP A 131 17.02 -4.41 -15.75
C ASP A 131 16.90 -4.06 -17.24
N MET A 132 16.25 -2.96 -17.60
CA MET A 132 16.05 -2.55 -18.98
C MET A 132 17.31 -1.93 -19.58
N ALA A 133 17.58 -2.22 -20.86
CA ALA A 133 18.70 -1.63 -21.58
C ALA A 133 18.59 -0.09 -21.76
N SER A 134 17.37 0.46 -21.66
CA SER A 134 17.07 1.89 -21.72
C SER A 134 17.05 2.56 -20.35
N ALA A 135 17.40 1.85 -19.28
CA ALA A 135 17.41 2.40 -17.94
C ALA A 135 18.50 3.46 -17.75
N MET A 136 18.16 4.58 -17.15
CA MET A 136 19.06 5.70 -16.81
C MET A 136 18.96 6.00 -15.30
N PRO A 137 19.34 5.05 -14.45
CA PRO A 137 19.09 5.16 -13.01
C PRO A 137 19.78 6.37 -12.36
N GLU A 138 20.98 6.78 -12.83
CA GLU A 138 21.70 7.94 -12.30
C GLU A 138 20.95 9.24 -12.55
N GLU A 139 20.37 9.42 -13.75
CA GLU A 139 19.61 10.63 -14.12
C GLU A 139 18.29 10.66 -13.33
N VAL A 140 17.63 9.53 -13.17
CA VAL A 140 16.38 9.42 -12.40
C VAL A 140 16.64 9.63 -10.91
N GLU A 141 17.80 9.20 -10.37
CA GLU A 141 18.20 9.54 -9.01
C GLU A 141 18.30 11.05 -8.80
N ASP A 142 18.90 11.77 -9.76
CA ASP A 142 19.01 13.24 -9.69
C ASP A 142 17.62 13.89 -9.66
N GLU A 143 16.68 13.44 -10.49
CA GLU A 143 15.30 13.94 -10.47
C GLU A 143 14.62 13.69 -9.11
N ILE A 144 14.80 12.49 -8.54
CA ILE A 144 14.20 12.14 -7.24
C ILE A 144 14.82 12.95 -6.10
N VAL A 145 16.15 13.14 -6.12
CA VAL A 145 16.84 13.98 -5.13
C VAL A 145 16.36 15.43 -5.20
N GLU A 146 16.19 15.99 -6.41
CA GLU A 146 15.64 17.33 -6.59
C GLU A 146 14.20 17.45 -6.09
N LEU A 147 13.38 16.41 -6.33
CA LEU A 147 11.98 16.40 -5.95
C LEU A 147 11.76 16.23 -4.44
N LEU A 148 12.49 15.32 -3.79
CA LEU A 148 12.28 14.92 -2.39
C LEU A 148 13.26 15.58 -1.42
N GLY A 149 14.40 16.08 -1.91
CA GLY A 149 15.49 16.54 -1.05
C GLY A 149 16.19 15.42 -0.26
N CYS A 150 15.97 14.16 -0.65
CA CYS A 150 16.58 12.99 -0.03
C CYS A 150 18.03 12.78 -0.50
N LYS A 151 18.76 11.87 0.16
CA LYS A 151 20.10 11.47 -0.29
C LYS A 151 19.99 10.35 -1.32
N ARG A 152 20.99 10.23 -2.19
CA ARG A 152 21.06 9.17 -3.20
C ARG A 152 21.09 7.77 -2.60
N ASP A 153 21.71 7.59 -1.45
CA ASP A 153 21.80 6.31 -0.73
C ASP A 153 20.46 5.87 -0.09
N GLU A 154 19.49 6.76 -0.04
CA GLU A 154 18.13 6.47 0.41
C GLU A 154 17.24 5.94 -0.72
N ILE A 155 17.69 6.03 -1.99
CA ILE A 155 16.95 5.58 -3.17
C ILE A 155 17.31 4.14 -3.48
N ILE A 156 16.30 3.28 -3.62
CA ILE A 156 16.49 1.85 -3.87
C ILE A 156 16.33 1.58 -5.36
N ARG A 157 17.35 0.94 -5.96
CA ARG A 157 17.29 0.44 -7.35
C ARG A 157 16.68 -0.94 -7.37
N ALA A 158 15.64 -1.15 -8.17
CA ALA A 158 14.87 -2.38 -8.18
C ALA A 158 14.45 -2.82 -9.59
N SER A 159 14.02 -4.06 -9.68
CA SER A 159 13.32 -4.60 -10.84
C SER A 159 12.24 -5.59 -10.37
N GLY A 160 10.99 -5.23 -10.54
CA GLY A 160 9.86 -6.12 -10.28
C GLY A 160 9.91 -7.38 -11.16
N LYS A 161 10.50 -7.30 -12.35
CA LYS A 161 10.65 -8.43 -13.26
C LYS A 161 11.67 -9.46 -12.78
N THR A 162 12.84 -9.02 -12.32
CA THR A 162 13.95 -9.90 -11.94
C THR A 162 14.00 -10.21 -10.44
N GLY A 163 13.33 -9.41 -9.62
CA GLY A 163 13.38 -9.49 -8.16
C GLY A 163 14.54 -8.72 -7.52
N MET A 164 15.35 -8.02 -8.32
CA MET A 164 16.44 -7.17 -7.83
C MET A 164 15.89 -6.08 -6.91
N GLY A 165 16.52 -5.83 -5.76
CA GLY A 165 16.19 -4.76 -4.83
C GLY A 165 14.96 -5.04 -3.95
N VAL A 166 14.29 -6.18 -4.08
CA VAL A 166 13.05 -6.49 -3.33
C VAL A 166 13.32 -6.66 -1.84
N GLU A 167 14.43 -7.31 -1.48
CA GLU A 167 14.83 -7.48 -0.08
C GLU A 167 15.15 -6.13 0.57
N GLU A 168 15.84 -5.26 -0.15
CA GLU A 168 16.17 -3.90 0.27
C GLU A 168 14.90 -3.04 0.47
N ILE A 169 13.90 -3.20 -0.39
CA ILE A 169 12.60 -2.53 -0.24
C ILE A 169 11.91 -3.01 1.04
N LEU A 170 11.83 -4.33 1.29
CA LEU A 170 11.23 -4.88 2.50
C LEU A 170 11.97 -4.44 3.77
N ALA A 171 13.30 -4.41 3.72
CA ALA A 171 14.13 -3.90 4.82
C ALA A 171 13.84 -2.42 5.09
N ALA A 172 13.78 -1.57 4.04
CA ALA A 172 13.48 -0.15 4.17
C ALA A 172 12.06 0.09 4.71
N VAL A 173 11.07 -0.68 4.26
CA VAL A 173 9.69 -0.63 4.80
C VAL A 173 9.68 -0.89 6.30
N ILE A 174 10.43 -1.88 6.78
CA ILE A 174 10.50 -2.23 8.21
C ILE A 174 11.25 -1.17 9.02
N GLU A 175 12.38 -0.69 8.50
CA GLU A 175 13.28 0.20 9.23
C GLU A 175 12.84 1.66 9.23
N ARG A 176 12.23 2.14 8.12
CA ARG A 176 11.90 3.56 7.93
C ARG A 176 10.45 3.89 8.23
N ILE A 177 9.49 3.03 7.83
CA ILE A 177 8.07 3.32 8.09
C ILE A 177 7.76 3.12 9.56
N PRO A 178 7.15 4.11 10.25
CA PRO A 178 6.78 3.97 11.64
C PRO A 178 5.66 2.92 11.81
N HIS A 179 5.57 2.36 13.00
CA HIS A 179 4.44 1.49 13.32
C HIS A 179 3.18 2.33 13.55
N PRO A 180 1.97 1.77 13.32
CA PRO A 180 0.74 2.48 13.64
C PRO A 180 0.66 2.78 15.15
N GLU A 181 0.25 4.00 15.48
CA GLU A 181 0.01 4.45 16.83
C GLU A 181 -1.49 4.42 17.12
N GLY A 182 -1.87 4.17 18.37
CA GLY A 182 -3.26 4.17 18.82
C GLY A 182 -3.37 3.78 20.29
N ASP A 183 -4.46 4.21 20.91
CA ASP A 183 -4.78 3.90 22.32
C ASP A 183 -5.94 2.89 22.37
N GLU A 184 -5.65 1.68 22.87
CA GLU A 184 -6.64 0.60 23.00
C GLU A 184 -7.72 0.88 24.05
N GLU A 185 -7.42 1.73 25.05
CA GLU A 185 -8.38 2.12 26.10
C GLU A 185 -9.29 3.29 25.70
N ALA A 186 -8.97 3.96 24.60
CA ALA A 186 -9.79 5.06 24.09
C ALA A 186 -11.07 4.54 23.39
N PRO A 187 -12.09 5.40 23.21
CA PRO A 187 -13.26 5.06 22.41
C PRO A 187 -12.88 4.63 20.99
N LEU A 188 -13.61 3.65 20.45
CA LEU A 188 -13.38 3.15 19.10
C LEU A 188 -13.45 4.28 18.06
N GLN A 189 -12.37 4.42 17.32
CA GLN A 189 -12.27 5.27 16.14
C GLN A 189 -11.66 4.45 14.99
N ALA A 190 -12.38 4.40 13.88
CA ALA A 190 -11.92 3.67 12.70
C ALA A 190 -12.15 4.49 11.43
N LEU A 191 -11.18 4.45 10.52
CA LEU A 191 -11.24 5.06 9.20
C LEU A 191 -11.61 3.99 8.16
N ILE A 192 -12.77 4.12 7.52
CA ILE A 192 -13.12 3.28 6.38
C ILE A 192 -12.42 3.85 5.14
N PHE A 193 -11.53 3.08 4.52
CA PHE A 193 -10.82 3.51 3.34
C PHE A 193 -11.33 2.84 2.06
N ASP A 194 -11.97 1.67 2.14
CA ASP A 194 -12.60 1.01 0.99
C ASP A 194 -13.83 0.20 1.40
N SER A 195 -14.69 -0.14 0.41
CA SER A 195 -15.83 -1.02 0.61
C SER A 195 -16.22 -1.75 -0.68
N VAL A 196 -16.58 -3.02 -0.55
CA VAL A 196 -16.99 -3.87 -1.68
C VAL A 196 -18.35 -4.49 -1.38
N PHE A 197 -19.24 -4.50 -2.36
CA PHE A 197 -20.50 -5.22 -2.27
C PHE A 197 -20.31 -6.69 -2.71
N ASN A 198 -20.65 -7.61 -1.84
CA ASN A 198 -20.68 -9.04 -2.13
C ASN A 198 -22.12 -9.53 -2.08
N SER A 199 -22.60 -10.23 -3.11
CA SER A 199 -23.98 -10.71 -3.22
C SER A 199 -24.40 -11.66 -2.10
N PHE A 200 -23.45 -12.35 -1.46
CA PHE A 200 -23.70 -13.32 -0.40
C PHE A 200 -23.48 -12.74 1.01
N ARG A 201 -22.55 -11.80 1.17
CA ARG A 201 -22.12 -11.25 2.46
C ARG A 201 -22.61 -9.82 2.70
N GLY A 202 -23.17 -9.16 1.68
CA GLY A 202 -23.55 -7.76 1.75
C GLY A 202 -22.36 -6.82 1.55
N ILE A 203 -22.34 -5.73 2.28
CA ILE A 203 -21.24 -4.74 2.21
C ILE A 203 -20.08 -5.25 3.07
N ILE A 204 -18.92 -5.36 2.45
CA ILE A 204 -17.63 -5.60 3.11
C ILE A 204 -16.91 -4.27 3.16
N ALA A 205 -16.64 -3.76 4.36
CA ALA A 205 -15.90 -2.50 4.54
C ALA A 205 -14.48 -2.80 5.03
N TYR A 206 -13.50 -2.16 4.39
CA TYR A 206 -12.11 -2.17 4.81
C TYR A 206 -11.84 -0.94 5.65
N PHE A 207 -11.29 -1.13 6.85
CA PHE A 207 -11.03 -0.01 7.73
C PHE A 207 -9.74 -0.19 8.55
N LYS A 208 -9.16 0.94 8.91
CA LYS A 208 -8.05 1.04 9.86
C LYS A 208 -8.60 1.46 11.22
N ILE A 209 -8.29 0.72 12.27
CA ILE A 209 -8.55 1.15 13.64
C ILE A 209 -7.49 2.19 14.01
N VAL A 210 -7.95 3.37 14.42
CA VAL A 210 -7.10 4.46 14.90
C VAL A 210 -6.97 4.38 16.41
N ASN A 211 -8.10 4.20 17.12
CA ASN A 211 -8.14 4.04 18.58
C ASN A 211 -9.18 3.00 18.96
N GLY A 212 -9.06 2.48 20.18
CA GLY A 212 -9.99 1.52 20.75
C GLY A 212 -9.82 0.11 20.17
N VAL A 213 -10.80 -0.73 20.49
CA VAL A 213 -10.84 -2.14 20.08
C VAL A 213 -12.21 -2.43 19.50
N ILE A 214 -12.24 -3.29 18.46
CA ILE A 214 -13.47 -3.75 17.85
C ILE A 214 -13.62 -5.26 18.03
N ARG A 215 -14.84 -5.71 18.35
CA ARG A 215 -15.16 -7.12 18.54
C ARG A 215 -16.42 -7.49 17.78
N LYS A 216 -16.54 -8.78 17.44
CA LYS A 216 -17.78 -9.32 16.86
C LYS A 216 -18.96 -9.08 17.80
N GLY A 217 -20.04 -8.51 17.27
CA GLY A 217 -21.23 -8.15 18.02
C GLY A 217 -21.22 -6.73 18.60
N ASP A 218 -20.13 -6.00 18.41
CA ASP A 218 -20.10 -4.59 18.82
C ASP A 218 -21.04 -3.75 17.95
N LYS A 219 -21.54 -2.63 18.53
CA LYS A 219 -22.27 -1.62 17.80
C LYS A 219 -21.33 -0.52 17.36
N VAL A 220 -21.38 -0.18 16.08
CA VAL A 220 -20.60 0.93 15.51
C VAL A 220 -21.54 2.01 15.01
N LYS A 221 -21.15 3.26 15.23
CA LYS A 221 -21.86 4.44 14.75
C LYS A 221 -21.09 5.11 13.64
N PHE A 222 -21.71 5.26 12.48
CA PHE A 222 -21.12 6.01 11.38
C PHE A 222 -21.24 7.52 11.69
N PHE A 223 -20.11 8.19 11.78
CA PHE A 223 -20.04 9.58 12.20
C PHE A 223 -20.86 10.51 11.27
N ASN A 224 -20.70 10.37 9.95
CA ASN A 224 -21.36 11.24 8.97
C ASN A 224 -22.88 11.05 8.88
N THR A 225 -23.37 9.84 9.06
CA THR A 225 -24.81 9.53 8.91
C THR A 225 -25.53 9.44 10.25
N GLY A 226 -24.80 9.33 11.36
CA GLY A 226 -25.32 9.07 12.68
C GLY A 226 -26.00 7.71 12.86
N LYS A 227 -25.97 6.83 11.85
CA LYS A 227 -26.59 5.50 11.89
C LYS A 227 -25.73 4.52 12.65
N GLU A 228 -26.41 3.62 13.38
CA GLU A 228 -25.77 2.54 14.13
C GLU A 228 -25.99 1.21 13.42
N TYR A 229 -24.97 0.36 13.46
CA TYR A 229 -24.99 -0.97 12.89
C TYR A 229 -24.38 -1.96 13.86
N ASP A 230 -24.97 -3.16 13.92
CA ASP A 230 -24.41 -4.29 14.64
C ASP A 230 -23.41 -5.03 13.72
N LEU A 231 -22.22 -5.27 14.24
CA LEU A 231 -21.18 -6.00 13.51
C LEU A 231 -21.46 -7.50 13.59
N SER A 232 -22.13 -8.05 12.59
CA SER A 232 -22.58 -9.45 12.58
C SER A 232 -21.48 -10.46 12.24
N LEU A 233 -20.55 -10.10 11.38
CA LEU A 233 -19.41 -10.90 10.96
C LEU A 233 -18.19 -10.00 10.89
N ILE A 234 -17.23 -10.23 11.78
CA ILE A 234 -15.90 -9.68 11.65
C ILE A 234 -14.99 -10.84 11.30
N HIS A 235 -14.47 -10.89 10.10
CA HIS A 235 -13.28 -11.65 9.81
C HIS A 235 -12.09 -10.84 10.31
N ILE A 236 -11.88 -10.88 11.63
CA ILE A 236 -10.65 -10.41 12.22
C ILE A 236 -9.61 -11.46 11.86
N SER A 237 -8.83 -11.18 10.89
CA SER A 237 -7.56 -11.81 10.75
C SER A 237 -6.57 -10.98 11.58
N GLU A 238 -6.43 -11.39 12.81
CA GLU A 238 -5.58 -10.94 13.94
C GLU A 238 -4.77 -9.65 13.87
N PRO A 239 -4.42 -9.07 15.04
CA PRO A 239 -4.69 -7.70 15.43
C PRO A 239 -3.97 -6.76 14.49
N THR A 240 -4.66 -6.06 13.64
CA THR A 240 -4.24 -5.04 12.67
C THR A 240 -4.31 -5.42 11.19
N ARG A 241 -4.94 -6.51 10.85
CA ARG A 241 -5.32 -6.69 9.44
C ARG A 241 -6.39 -5.66 9.10
N PRO A 242 -6.42 -5.10 7.86
CA PRO A 242 -7.60 -4.42 7.36
C PRO A 242 -8.77 -5.37 7.54
N ILE A 243 -9.76 -4.97 8.34
CA ILE A 243 -10.87 -5.84 8.69
C ILE A 243 -11.88 -5.71 7.59
N SER A 244 -12.22 -6.82 6.92
CA SER A 244 -13.40 -6.88 6.07
C SER A 244 -14.62 -7.20 6.95
N ILE A 245 -15.62 -6.34 6.93
CA ILE A 245 -16.94 -6.55 7.52
C ILE A 245 -17.88 -7.14 6.48
#